data_ae4ebbeb53300af869049315c6c49ecd
#
_entry.id   ae4ebbeb53300af869049315c6c49ecd
#
_cell.length_a   1.000
_cell.length_b   1.000
_cell.length_c   1.000
_cell.angle_alpha   90.00
_cell.angle_beta   90.00
_cell.angle_gamma   90.00
#
_symmetry.space_group_name_H-M   'P 1'
#
loop_
_entity.id
_entity.type
_entity.pdbx_description
1 polymer ?
#
loop_
_entity_poly.entity_id
_entity_poly.type
_entity_poly.pdbx_seq_one_letter_code
_entity_poly.pdbx_strand_id
1 'polypeptide(L)'
;MGQKHVRQWSVLNNCLYLCQQIIDQSLVQNVDRLCFVPNAPLRIEFEELYTALFKHADKYVSVVKALSQHKEGMTRNDMMKALKIEGRNLTAVLRNLERCDFIAKMARFPNKSTDAIYRLVDFYTLFYYKFLAEDMSGDEQWWSHNFQSHSVDLGIIVLLHISQ
;
A
#
# COMPACT_ATOMS: atom_id res chain seq x y z
N MET A 1 14.35 -18.04 -11.79
CA MET A 1 12.93 -18.48 -11.84
C MET A 1 12.23 -18.53 -10.49
N GLY A 2 12.95 -18.59 -9.34
CA GLY A 2 12.36 -18.80 -8.02
C GLY A 2 11.74 -17.61 -7.28
N GLN A 3 12.13 -16.38 -7.58
CA GLN A 3 11.69 -15.21 -6.80
C GLN A 3 10.25 -14.71 -7.08
N LYS A 4 9.71 -14.94 -8.28
CA LYS A 4 8.31 -14.57 -8.59
C LYS A 4 7.31 -15.44 -7.83
N HIS A 5 7.59 -16.73 -7.68
CA HIS A 5 6.69 -17.65 -6.97
C HIS A 5 6.61 -17.38 -5.45
N VAL A 6 7.74 -17.10 -4.80
CA VAL A 6 7.76 -16.87 -3.35
C VAL A 6 6.98 -15.60 -2.97
N ARG A 7 7.05 -14.55 -3.80
CA ARG A 7 6.38 -13.27 -3.56
C ARG A 7 4.85 -13.33 -3.77
N GLN A 8 4.41 -14.08 -4.78
CA GLN A 8 2.99 -14.31 -5.02
C GLN A 8 2.36 -15.17 -3.90
N TRP A 9 3.12 -16.10 -3.32
CA TRP A 9 2.69 -16.90 -2.18
C TRP A 9 2.58 -16.09 -0.89
N SER A 10 3.43 -15.10 -0.64
CA SER A 10 3.31 -14.27 0.57
C SER A 10 2.09 -13.35 0.51
N VAL A 11 1.83 -12.71 -0.62
CA VAL A 11 0.63 -11.87 -0.82
C VAL A 11 -0.64 -12.74 -0.78
N LEU A 12 -0.62 -13.93 -1.40
CA LEU A 12 -1.75 -14.87 -1.35
C LEU A 12 -1.97 -15.43 0.06
N ASN A 13 -0.91 -15.76 0.80
CA ASN A 13 -1.04 -16.23 2.18
C ASN A 13 -1.60 -15.15 3.09
N ASN A 14 -1.20 -13.90 2.92
CA ASN A 14 -1.75 -12.78 3.66
C ASN A 14 -3.22 -12.55 3.30
N CYS A 15 -3.56 -12.60 2.02
CA CYS A 15 -4.95 -12.52 1.57
C CYS A 15 -5.79 -13.68 2.13
N LEU A 16 -5.29 -14.91 2.10
CA LEU A 16 -5.95 -16.08 2.70
C LEU A 16 -6.08 -15.95 4.21
N TYR A 17 -5.03 -15.49 4.90
CA TYR A 17 -5.09 -15.23 6.34
C TYR A 17 -6.14 -14.18 6.67
N LEU A 18 -6.21 -13.09 5.92
CA LEU A 18 -7.22 -12.05 6.09
C LEU A 18 -8.64 -12.57 5.80
N CYS A 19 -8.81 -13.39 4.76
CA CYS A 19 -10.08 -14.04 4.46
C CYS A 19 -10.53 -14.98 5.59
N GLN A 20 -9.59 -15.67 6.25
CA GLN A 20 -9.87 -16.50 7.42
C GLN A 20 -10.24 -15.69 8.67
N GLN A 21 -9.83 -14.43 8.74
CA GLN A 21 -10.18 -13.51 9.81
C GLN A 21 -11.55 -12.85 9.62
N ILE A 22 -12.16 -12.94 8.44
CA ILE A 22 -13.53 -12.48 8.22
C ILE A 22 -14.47 -13.44 8.95
N ILE A 23 -15.13 -12.93 9.97
CA ILE A 23 -16.11 -13.67 10.76
C ILE A 23 -17.53 -13.28 10.30
N ASP A 24 -18.54 -13.96 10.82
CA ASP A 24 -19.96 -13.72 10.50
C ASP A 24 -20.45 -12.38 11.11
N GLN A 25 -19.86 -11.29 10.66
CA GLN A 25 -20.14 -9.91 11.00
C GLN A 25 -20.31 -9.09 9.72
N SER A 26 -20.86 -7.87 9.85
CA SER A 26 -20.92 -6.96 8.72
C SER A 26 -19.52 -6.60 8.22
N LEU A 27 -19.41 -6.26 6.92
CA LEU A 27 -18.15 -5.80 6.33
C LEU A 27 -17.53 -4.65 7.12
N VAL A 28 -18.36 -3.70 7.55
CA VAL A 28 -17.95 -2.52 8.33
C VAL A 28 -17.30 -2.92 9.65
N GLN A 29 -17.93 -3.84 10.39
CA GLN A 29 -17.41 -4.37 11.66
C GLN A 29 -16.09 -5.16 11.47
N ASN A 30 -15.97 -5.92 10.38
CA ASN A 30 -14.73 -6.60 10.06
C ASN A 30 -13.59 -5.61 9.78
N VAL A 31 -13.87 -4.48 9.12
CA VAL A 31 -12.85 -3.43 8.91
C VAL A 31 -12.40 -2.83 10.23
N ASP A 32 -13.33 -2.48 11.12
CA ASP A 32 -12.97 -1.96 12.45
C ASP A 32 -12.05 -2.91 13.19
N ARG A 33 -12.44 -4.17 13.29
CA ARG A 33 -11.67 -5.19 13.98
C ARG A 33 -10.30 -5.47 13.37
N LEU A 34 -10.17 -5.42 12.05
CA LEU A 34 -8.92 -5.71 11.35
C LEU A 34 -7.98 -4.50 11.29
N CYS A 35 -8.50 -3.27 11.40
CA CYS A 35 -7.76 -2.05 11.11
C CYS A 35 -7.65 -1.08 12.30
N PHE A 36 -8.68 -0.99 13.16
CA PHE A 36 -8.81 0.13 14.10
C PHE A 36 -8.70 -0.26 15.57
N VAL A 37 -8.85 -1.53 15.94
CA VAL A 37 -8.60 -1.99 17.31
C VAL A 37 -7.12 -1.92 17.68
N PRO A 38 -6.75 -1.87 18.97
CA PRO A 38 -5.36 -1.98 19.41
C PRO A 38 -4.72 -3.26 18.87
N ASN A 39 -3.50 -3.13 18.33
CA ASN A 39 -2.78 -4.23 17.69
C ASN A 39 -3.55 -4.89 16.52
N ALA A 40 -4.31 -4.10 15.79
CA ALA A 40 -5.07 -4.57 14.65
C ALA A 40 -4.19 -5.33 13.65
N PRO A 41 -4.61 -6.52 13.19
CA PRO A 41 -3.79 -7.37 12.33
C PRO A 41 -3.27 -6.66 11.09
N LEU A 42 -4.09 -5.84 10.44
CA LEU A 42 -3.68 -5.11 9.22
C LEU A 42 -2.70 -3.96 9.49
N ARG A 43 -2.65 -3.40 10.68
CA ARG A 43 -1.60 -2.42 11.02
C ARG A 43 -0.24 -3.07 11.17
N ILE A 44 -0.19 -4.21 11.87
CA ILE A 44 1.05 -4.97 12.08
C ILE A 44 1.57 -5.52 10.74
N GLU A 45 0.67 -6.08 9.94
CA GLU A 45 0.99 -6.67 8.64
C GLU A 45 1.69 -5.68 7.70
N PHE A 46 1.33 -4.39 7.75
CA PHE A 46 1.96 -3.38 6.90
C PHE A 46 3.46 -3.26 7.17
N GLU A 47 3.86 -3.24 8.43
CA GLU A 47 5.28 -3.14 8.83
C GLU A 47 6.04 -4.40 8.45
N GLU A 48 5.44 -5.56 8.67
CA GLU A 48 6.03 -6.86 8.36
C GLU A 48 6.15 -7.12 6.86
N LEU A 49 5.16 -6.69 6.06
CA LEU A 49 5.12 -6.90 4.61
C LEU A 49 6.38 -6.37 3.91
N TYR A 50 6.72 -5.12 4.15
CA TYR A 50 7.89 -4.52 3.51
C TYR A 50 9.20 -5.11 4.00
N THR A 51 9.28 -5.47 5.27
CA THR A 51 10.46 -6.10 5.87
C THR A 51 10.68 -7.52 5.31
N ALA A 52 9.60 -8.27 5.10
CA ALA A 52 9.64 -9.61 4.51
C ALA A 52 10.03 -9.58 3.02
N LEU A 53 9.56 -8.57 2.28
CA LEU A 53 9.76 -8.50 0.83
C LEU A 53 11.10 -7.87 0.42
N PHE A 54 11.62 -6.93 1.20
CA PHE A 54 12.74 -6.10 0.77
C PHE A 54 13.84 -6.00 1.82
N LYS A 55 15.06 -6.28 1.41
CA LYS A 55 16.25 -5.92 2.17
C LYS A 55 16.34 -4.37 2.21
N HIS A 56 16.52 -3.78 3.39
CA HIS A 56 16.48 -2.31 3.59
C HIS A 56 15.08 -1.74 3.30
N ALA A 57 14.06 -2.29 3.94
CA ALA A 57 12.65 -1.92 3.76
C ALA A 57 12.37 -0.42 3.94
N ASP A 58 13.15 0.27 4.78
CA ASP A 58 13.08 1.71 5.05
C ASP A 58 13.05 2.56 3.77
N LYS A 59 13.87 2.21 2.77
CA LYS A 59 13.91 2.92 1.48
C LYS A 59 12.66 2.71 0.64
N TYR A 60 12.09 1.51 0.70
CA TYR A 60 10.86 1.18 -0.01
C TYR A 60 9.66 1.87 0.63
N VAL A 61 9.58 1.82 1.95
CA VAL A 61 8.54 2.50 2.73
C VAL A 61 8.57 4.00 2.50
N SER A 62 9.76 4.64 2.47
CA SER A 62 9.87 6.08 2.20
C SER A 62 9.37 6.46 0.80
N VAL A 63 9.66 5.63 -0.21
CA VAL A 63 9.18 5.86 -1.59
C VAL A 63 7.66 5.72 -1.68
N VAL A 64 7.08 4.65 -1.12
CA VAL A 64 5.62 4.46 -1.20
C VAL A 64 4.87 5.49 -0.36
N LYS A 65 5.43 5.93 0.78
CA LYS A 65 4.88 7.04 1.57
C LYS A 65 4.86 8.35 0.77
N ALA A 66 5.95 8.68 0.10
CA ALA A 66 5.99 9.87 -0.77
C ALA A 66 4.95 9.76 -1.90
N LEU A 67 4.84 8.61 -2.54
CA LEU A 67 3.87 8.39 -3.62
C LEU A 67 2.41 8.42 -3.12
N SER A 68 2.13 7.96 -1.90
CA SER A 68 0.77 8.01 -1.33
C SER A 68 0.25 9.45 -1.14
N GLN A 69 1.16 10.39 -0.92
CA GLN A 69 0.85 11.82 -0.77
C GLN A 69 0.67 12.55 -2.12
N HIS A 70 1.01 11.91 -3.24
CA HIS A 70 0.98 12.51 -4.58
C HIS A 70 0.08 11.69 -5.52
N LYS A 71 -1.22 11.99 -5.52
CA LYS A 71 -2.23 11.27 -6.33
C LYS A 71 -1.90 11.22 -7.82
N GLU A 72 -1.28 12.28 -8.36
CA GLU A 72 -0.84 12.35 -9.76
C GLU A 72 0.44 11.57 -10.02
N GLY A 73 1.07 11.05 -8.97
CA GLY A 73 2.36 10.39 -9.02
C GLY A 73 3.53 11.36 -9.00
N MET A 74 4.73 10.82 -9.05
CA MET A 74 5.98 11.58 -9.04
C MET A 74 6.92 11.10 -10.15
N THR A 75 7.74 12.03 -10.68
CA THR A 75 8.88 11.64 -11.53
C THR A 75 10.01 11.11 -10.65
N ARG A 76 10.92 10.33 -11.25
CA ARG A 76 12.13 9.88 -10.55
C ARG A 76 12.94 11.05 -9.99
N ASN A 77 13.04 12.15 -10.72
CA ASN A 77 13.80 13.32 -10.31
C ASN A 77 13.17 14.01 -9.09
N ASP A 78 11.84 14.11 -9.06
CA ASP A 78 11.13 14.69 -7.91
C ASP A 78 11.32 13.84 -6.66
N MET A 79 11.24 12.50 -6.79
CA MET A 79 11.51 11.58 -5.69
C MET A 79 12.95 11.67 -5.19
N MET A 80 13.95 11.80 -6.09
CA MET A 80 15.35 12.00 -5.68
C MET A 80 15.52 13.24 -4.83
N LYS A 81 14.90 14.36 -5.23
CA LYS A 81 14.97 15.62 -4.49
C LYS A 81 14.26 15.53 -3.14
N ALA A 82 13.05 14.97 -3.13
CA ALA A 82 12.22 14.87 -1.93
C ALA A 82 12.82 13.93 -0.87
N LEU A 83 13.31 12.77 -1.30
CA LEU A 83 13.77 11.71 -0.39
C LEU A 83 15.28 11.73 -0.14
N LYS A 84 16.04 12.55 -0.87
CA LYS A 84 17.52 12.60 -0.82
C LYS A 84 18.18 11.23 -1.03
N ILE A 85 17.55 10.38 -1.85
CA ILE A 85 18.06 9.04 -2.19
C ILE A 85 18.92 9.15 -3.44
N GLU A 86 20.09 8.51 -3.40
CA GLU A 86 21.00 8.42 -4.55
C GLU A 86 20.32 7.75 -5.75
N GLY A 87 20.50 8.31 -6.94
CA GLY A 87 19.77 7.92 -8.14
C GLY A 87 19.86 6.44 -8.51
N ARG A 88 21.02 5.78 -8.29
CA ARG A 88 21.20 4.34 -8.55
C ARG A 88 20.33 3.51 -7.59
N ASN A 89 20.34 3.86 -6.33
CA ASN A 89 19.56 3.19 -5.29
C ASN A 89 18.05 3.37 -5.53
N LEU A 90 17.60 4.59 -5.85
CA LEU A 90 16.19 4.85 -6.18
C LEU A 90 15.74 4.05 -7.40
N THR A 91 16.58 3.97 -8.45
CA THR A 91 16.23 3.17 -9.64
C THR A 91 16.01 1.68 -9.31
N ALA A 92 16.84 1.13 -8.41
CA ALA A 92 16.69 -0.25 -7.97
C ALA A 92 15.39 -0.44 -7.15
N VAL A 93 15.08 0.49 -6.24
CA VAL A 93 13.83 0.48 -5.44
C VAL A 93 12.61 0.55 -6.36
N LEU A 94 12.56 1.51 -7.29
CA LEU A 94 11.43 1.67 -8.21
C LEU A 94 11.21 0.42 -9.07
N ARG A 95 12.29 -0.17 -9.60
CA ARG A 95 12.20 -1.41 -10.38
C ARG A 95 11.61 -2.57 -9.56
N ASN A 96 12.02 -2.70 -8.31
CA ASN A 96 11.52 -3.77 -7.45
C ASN A 96 10.06 -3.55 -7.07
N LEU A 97 9.65 -2.32 -6.73
CA LEU A 97 8.26 -1.97 -6.44
C LEU A 97 7.36 -2.20 -7.67
N GLU A 98 7.82 -1.80 -8.87
CA GLU A 98 7.10 -2.05 -10.13
C GLU A 98 6.94 -3.55 -10.41
N ARG A 99 7.99 -4.35 -10.18
CA ARG A 99 7.93 -5.81 -10.37
C ARG A 99 7.05 -6.55 -9.37
N CYS A 100 6.73 -5.93 -8.25
CA CYS A 100 5.84 -6.48 -7.22
C CYS A 100 4.44 -5.85 -7.27
N ASP A 101 4.14 -5.08 -8.32
CA ASP A 101 2.86 -4.43 -8.56
C ASP A 101 2.44 -3.42 -7.48
N PHE A 102 3.39 -2.90 -6.68
CA PHE A 102 3.11 -1.82 -5.75
C PHE A 102 2.92 -0.47 -6.47
N ILE A 103 3.67 -0.25 -7.55
CA ILE A 103 3.63 0.99 -8.32
C ILE A 103 3.49 0.70 -9.81
N ALA A 104 2.84 1.61 -10.52
CA ALA A 104 2.79 1.63 -11.98
C ALA A 104 3.67 2.74 -12.53
N LYS A 105 4.39 2.43 -13.61
CA LYS A 105 5.17 3.38 -14.40
C LYS A 105 4.36 3.81 -15.61
N MET A 106 4.11 5.10 -15.75
CA MET A 106 3.37 5.70 -16.87
C MET A 106 4.30 6.56 -17.70
N ALA A 107 4.28 6.37 -19.02
CA ALA A 107 4.98 7.27 -19.93
C ALA A 107 4.24 8.60 -20.03
N ARG A 108 4.93 9.72 -19.94
CA ARG A 108 4.37 11.03 -20.23
C ARG A 108 4.46 11.27 -21.73
N PHE A 109 3.36 11.61 -22.38
CA PHE A 109 3.37 11.99 -23.80
C PHE A 109 3.94 13.41 -24.00
N PRO A 110 4.75 13.71 -25.07
CA PRO A 110 5.41 12.80 -25.97
C PRO A 110 6.86 12.43 -25.53
N ASN A 111 7.07 11.17 -25.46
CA ASN A 111 8.33 10.41 -25.50
C ASN A 111 9.65 11.03 -25.01
N LYS A 112 9.88 11.06 -23.66
CA LYS A 112 11.23 10.83 -23.12
C LYS A 112 11.10 9.90 -21.93
N SER A 113 11.84 8.80 -21.91
CA SER A 113 11.86 7.81 -20.81
C SER A 113 12.28 8.41 -19.46
N THR A 114 12.90 9.59 -19.48
CA THR A 114 13.28 10.38 -18.31
C THR A 114 12.11 11.03 -17.59
N ASP A 115 10.95 11.18 -18.25
CA ASP A 115 9.76 11.85 -17.73
C ASP A 115 8.66 10.89 -17.30
N ALA A 116 9.01 9.62 -17.09
CA ALA A 116 8.04 8.65 -16.60
C ALA A 116 7.54 9.04 -15.20
N ILE A 117 6.22 8.96 -15.02
CA ILE A 117 5.55 9.18 -13.74
C ILE A 117 5.33 7.83 -13.09
N TYR A 118 5.67 7.74 -11.82
CA TYR A 118 5.41 6.57 -10.99
C TYR A 118 4.23 6.87 -10.07
N ARG A 119 3.24 5.98 -10.04
CA ARG A 119 2.06 6.08 -9.19
C ARG A 119 1.96 4.86 -8.29
N LEU A 120 1.58 5.08 -7.05
CA LEU A 120 1.22 4.00 -6.15
C LEU A 120 -0.12 3.40 -6.62
N VAL A 121 -0.18 2.08 -6.80
CA VAL A 121 -1.37 1.36 -7.27
C VAL A 121 -1.79 0.23 -6.34
N ASP A 122 -0.93 -0.16 -5.40
CA ASP A 122 -1.27 -1.14 -4.39
C ASP A 122 -2.32 -0.57 -3.42
N PHE A 123 -3.50 -1.19 -3.45
CA PHE A 123 -4.65 -0.71 -2.69
C PHE A 123 -4.45 -0.79 -1.17
N TYR A 124 -3.78 -1.83 -0.69
CA TYR A 124 -3.53 -1.97 0.73
C TYR A 124 -2.61 -0.86 1.26
N THR A 125 -1.54 -0.56 0.54
CA THR A 125 -0.64 0.54 0.87
C THR A 125 -1.35 1.90 0.80
N LEU A 126 -2.21 2.12 -0.21
CA LEU A 126 -3.03 3.33 -0.33
C LEU A 126 -4.00 3.46 0.85
N PHE A 127 -4.70 2.37 1.20
CA PHE A 127 -5.61 2.33 2.33
C PHE A 127 -4.87 2.64 3.65
N TYR A 128 -3.73 1.98 3.87
CA TYR A 128 -2.92 2.17 5.06
C TYR A 128 -2.54 3.65 5.25
N TYR A 129 -1.95 4.27 4.24
CA TYR A 129 -1.54 5.67 4.34
C TYR A 129 -2.70 6.66 4.41
N LYS A 130 -3.85 6.31 3.87
CA LYS A 130 -5.03 7.18 3.90
C LYS A 130 -5.75 7.14 5.24
N PHE A 131 -5.84 5.97 5.87
CA PHE A 131 -6.73 5.77 7.00
C PHE A 131 -6.03 5.27 8.28
N LEU A 132 -4.89 4.60 8.17
CA LEU A 132 -4.27 3.94 9.32
C LEU A 132 -3.00 4.63 9.81
N ALA A 133 -2.17 5.15 8.90
CA ALA A 133 -0.83 5.65 9.23
C ALA A 133 -0.84 6.84 10.20
N GLU A 134 -1.84 7.70 10.13
CA GLU A 134 -1.96 8.93 10.94
C GLU A 134 -3.21 8.91 11.84
N ASP A 135 -3.89 7.76 11.94
CA ASP A 135 -5.03 7.64 12.84
C ASP A 135 -4.58 7.66 14.30
N MET A 136 -4.86 8.78 14.96
CA MET A 136 -4.60 9.05 16.37
C MET A 136 -5.90 9.13 17.18
N SER A 137 -7.04 8.75 16.58
CA SER A 137 -8.36 8.91 17.21
C SER A 137 -8.55 8.01 18.44
N GLY A 138 -7.92 6.83 18.43
CA GLY A 138 -8.18 5.79 19.43
C GLY A 138 -9.59 5.22 19.36
N ASP A 139 -10.36 5.52 18.31
CA ASP A 139 -11.70 5.02 18.09
C ASP A 139 -11.63 3.64 17.40
N GLU A 140 -11.90 2.58 18.18
CA GLU A 140 -11.90 1.20 17.68
C GLU A 140 -13.01 0.91 16.66
N GLN A 141 -14.01 1.79 16.56
CA GLN A 141 -15.12 1.73 15.62
C GLN A 141 -15.06 2.88 14.60
N TRP A 142 -13.86 3.37 14.32
CA TRP A 142 -13.66 4.54 13.46
C TRP A 142 -14.30 4.36 12.08
N TRP A 143 -14.19 3.19 11.49
CA TRP A 143 -14.78 2.91 10.19
C TRP A 143 -16.30 2.91 10.25
N SER A 144 -16.89 2.26 11.25
CA SER A 144 -18.34 2.25 11.48
C SER A 144 -18.91 3.66 11.62
N HIS A 145 -18.23 4.52 12.34
CA HIS A 145 -18.66 5.90 12.58
C HIS A 145 -18.49 6.80 11.35
N ASN A 146 -17.51 6.53 10.50
CA ASN A 146 -17.15 7.39 9.37
C ASN A 146 -17.49 6.79 7.99
N PHE A 147 -18.04 5.56 7.93
CA PHE A 147 -18.27 4.83 6.69
C PHE A 147 -19.08 5.62 5.66
N GLN A 148 -20.14 6.32 6.08
CA GLN A 148 -21.01 7.08 5.16
C GLN A 148 -20.29 8.25 4.48
N SER A 149 -19.30 8.86 5.13
CA SER A 149 -18.52 9.94 4.56
C SER A 149 -17.44 9.47 3.59
N HIS A 150 -17.06 8.20 3.66
CA HIS A 150 -15.99 7.59 2.86
C HIS A 150 -16.48 6.50 1.89
N SER A 151 -17.79 6.30 1.76
CA SER A 151 -18.41 5.23 0.98
C SER A 151 -18.05 5.24 -0.52
N VAL A 152 -17.60 6.36 -1.05
CA VAL A 152 -17.16 6.51 -2.46
C VAL A 152 -15.65 6.35 -2.61
N ASP A 153 -14.92 6.27 -1.51
CA ASP A 153 -13.47 6.23 -1.51
C ASP A 153 -12.90 4.79 -1.56
N LEU A 154 -11.67 4.69 -2.04
CA LEU A 154 -10.86 3.49 -2.27
C LEU A 154 -11.03 2.34 -1.25
N GLY A 155 -11.50 2.61 -0.03
CA GLY A 155 -11.67 1.61 1.02
C GLY A 155 -12.64 0.48 0.65
N ILE A 156 -13.75 0.78 -0.03
CA ILE A 156 -14.73 -0.24 -0.48
C ILE A 156 -14.14 -1.10 -1.59
N ILE A 157 -13.37 -0.50 -2.50
CA ILE A 157 -12.77 -1.21 -3.63
C ILE A 157 -11.71 -2.21 -3.12
N VAL A 158 -10.93 -1.85 -2.13
CA VAL A 158 -9.93 -2.73 -1.50
C VAL A 158 -10.60 -3.94 -0.86
N LEU A 159 -11.69 -3.72 -0.11
CA LEU A 159 -12.38 -4.78 0.61
C LEU A 159 -13.17 -5.71 -0.32
N LEU A 160 -13.74 -5.18 -1.39
CA LEU A 160 -14.42 -5.98 -2.41
C LEU A 160 -13.43 -6.84 -3.24
N HIS A 161 -12.18 -6.41 -3.38
CA HIS A 161 -11.14 -7.19 -4.06
C HIS A 161 -10.57 -8.31 -3.18
N ILE A 162 -10.62 -8.16 -1.85
CA ILE A 162 -10.21 -9.20 -0.89
C ILE A 162 -11.31 -10.27 -0.74
N SER A 163 -12.55 -9.96 -1.10
CA SER A 163 -13.71 -10.85 -0.95
C SER A 163 -14.09 -11.64 -2.22
N GLN A 164 -13.32 -11.53 -3.31
CA GLN A 164 -13.43 -12.37 -4.52
C GLN A 164 -12.25 -13.34 -4.62
#